data_dc930e3431c868086d8b33e273436428
#
_entry.id   dc930e3431c868086d8b33e273436428
#
_cell.length_a   1.000
_cell.length_b   1.000
_cell.length_c   1.000
_cell.angle_alpha   90.00
_cell.angle_beta   90.00
_cell.angle_gamma   90.00
#
_symmetry.space_group_name_H-M   'P 1'
#
loop_
_entity.id
_entity.type
_entity.pdbx_description
1 polymer ?
#
loop_
_entity_poly.entity_id
_entity_poly.type
_entity_poly.pdbx_seq_one_letter_code
_entity_poly.pdbx_strand_id
1 'polypeptide(L)'
;MTDYLSEPHAYRRNLPHIQPINATYFVTYRLADSIPKSRLFELQIEKEDFKRQLKTLQDPLEKEKQISEFHKLFFKKYDDTLDKIRSGPVWLQDPEIALIVSNSIKHYDGTVYGLLAYTIMPNHVHQVFHLSEDHIKEIKKSKDRYKNKSYPVTGILESIKKYTARRANEILDRRGGFWERESYDHVVRNNKSLVRIVKYVLNNPVKAGLVELPEEWEWNYCKEDFRLNM
;
A
#
# COMPACT_ATOMS: atom_id res chain seq x y z
N MET A 1 26.10 -7.54 3.02
CA MET A 1 25.65 -6.35 2.27
C MET A 1 24.70 -6.83 1.20
N THR A 2 23.42 -6.86 1.49
CA THR A 2 22.41 -7.38 0.55
C THR A 2 22.12 -6.28 -0.45
N ASP A 3 22.57 -6.49 -1.67
CA ASP A 3 22.22 -5.65 -2.81
C ASP A 3 20.71 -5.79 -3.07
N TYR A 4 19.92 -4.88 -2.52
CA TYR A 4 18.46 -4.85 -2.64
C TYR A 4 17.97 -4.74 -4.10
N LEU A 5 18.87 -4.53 -5.06
CA LEU A 5 18.56 -4.46 -6.49
C LEU A 5 18.75 -5.81 -7.20
N SER A 6 19.42 -6.76 -6.55
CA SER A 6 19.62 -8.14 -7.04
C SER A 6 18.55 -9.12 -6.55
N GLU A 7 17.64 -8.70 -5.68
CA GLU A 7 16.51 -9.52 -5.24
C GLU A 7 15.63 -9.88 -6.45
N PRO A 8 15.30 -11.16 -6.64
CA PRO A 8 14.55 -11.63 -7.82
C PRO A 8 13.10 -11.09 -7.92
N HIS A 9 12.63 -10.38 -6.88
CA HIS A 9 11.32 -9.76 -6.78
C HIS A 9 11.35 -8.24 -6.75
N ALA A 10 12.46 -7.60 -7.13
CA ALA A 10 12.56 -6.16 -7.27
C ALA A 10 12.19 -5.71 -8.69
N TYR A 11 11.29 -4.73 -8.83
CA TYR A 11 11.02 -4.07 -10.11
C TYR A 11 10.92 -2.57 -9.93
N ARG A 12 11.20 -1.83 -11.00
CA ARG A 12 11.09 -0.38 -11.02
C ARG A 12 9.97 0.04 -11.98
N ARG A 13 8.99 0.74 -11.44
CA ARG A 13 8.15 1.67 -12.19
C ARG A 13 8.51 3.08 -11.71
N ASN A 14 7.56 3.84 -11.20
CA ASN A 14 7.87 5.12 -10.56
C ASN A 14 8.41 4.96 -9.11
N LEU A 15 8.10 3.85 -8.43
CA LEU A 15 8.63 3.50 -7.09
C LEU A 15 9.41 2.19 -7.17
N PRO A 16 10.52 2.03 -6.40
CA PRO A 16 11.17 0.74 -6.27
C PRO A 16 10.27 -0.17 -5.42
N HIS A 17 9.96 -1.35 -5.95
CA HIS A 17 9.21 -2.37 -5.25
C HIS A 17 10.14 -3.52 -4.89
N ILE A 18 10.38 -3.72 -3.60
CA ILE A 18 11.16 -4.83 -3.06
C ILE A 18 10.16 -5.69 -2.30
N GLN A 19 9.90 -6.90 -2.78
CA GLN A 19 8.85 -7.76 -2.26
C GLN A 19 9.40 -9.12 -1.81
N PRO A 20 10.17 -9.19 -0.68
CA PRO A 20 10.63 -10.45 -0.12
C PRO A 20 9.43 -11.27 0.38
N ILE A 21 9.36 -12.54 -0.02
CA ILE A 21 8.19 -13.40 0.25
C ILE A 21 7.91 -13.69 1.73
N ASN A 22 8.89 -13.51 2.61
CA ASN A 22 8.75 -13.74 4.06
C ASN A 22 8.58 -12.45 4.87
N ALA A 23 8.03 -11.41 4.27
CA ALA A 23 7.88 -10.11 4.91
C ALA A 23 6.42 -9.77 5.24
N THR A 24 6.26 -8.87 6.20
CA THR A 24 5.00 -8.15 6.41
C THR A 24 5.03 -6.88 5.57
N TYR A 25 3.90 -6.59 4.94
CA TYR A 25 3.75 -5.47 4.04
C TYR A 25 2.74 -4.46 4.59
N PHE A 26 3.08 -3.21 4.41
CA PHE A 26 2.14 -2.10 4.44
C PHE A 26 1.96 -1.58 3.02
N VAL A 27 0.73 -1.54 2.54
CA VAL A 27 0.42 -1.09 1.18
C VAL A 27 -0.62 0.01 1.20
N THR A 28 -0.47 0.96 0.27
CA THR A 28 -1.47 2.01 0.01
C THR A 28 -1.82 2.00 -1.47
N TYR A 29 -3.11 1.94 -1.78
CA TYR A 29 -3.61 2.09 -3.14
C TYR A 29 -4.80 3.07 -3.17
N ARG A 30 -4.87 3.88 -4.19
CA ARG A 30 -5.76 5.03 -4.27
C ARG A 30 -6.65 5.01 -5.50
N LEU A 31 -7.73 5.75 -5.47
CA LEU A 31 -8.56 6.00 -6.63
C LEU A 31 -7.76 6.74 -7.73
N ALA A 32 -8.07 6.45 -8.98
CA ALA A 32 -7.55 7.22 -10.11
C ALA A 32 -7.95 8.70 -9.93
N ASP A 33 -7.04 9.60 -10.28
CA ASP A 33 -7.22 11.06 -10.19
C ASP A 33 -7.50 11.61 -8.76
N SER A 34 -7.30 10.83 -7.70
CA SER A 34 -7.44 11.27 -6.29
C SER A 34 -6.35 12.26 -5.84
N ILE A 35 -5.24 12.37 -6.57
CA ILE A 35 -4.21 13.38 -6.38
C ILE A 35 -4.16 14.26 -7.63
N PRO A 36 -4.17 15.60 -7.50
CA PRO A 36 -4.02 16.52 -8.62
C PRO A 36 -2.74 16.28 -9.41
N LYS A 37 -2.81 16.39 -10.75
CA LYS A 37 -1.64 16.17 -11.62
C LYS A 37 -0.47 17.10 -11.30
N SER A 38 -0.75 18.36 -10.95
CA SER A 38 0.27 19.32 -10.50
C SER A 38 1.03 18.79 -9.29
N ARG A 39 0.31 18.25 -8.31
CA ARG A 39 0.92 17.69 -7.09
C ARG A 39 1.72 16.42 -7.37
N LEU A 40 1.23 15.55 -8.26
CA LEU A 40 2.00 14.39 -8.71
C LEU A 40 3.28 14.80 -9.41
N PHE A 41 3.25 15.86 -10.20
CA PHE A 41 4.43 16.41 -10.88
C PHE A 41 5.47 16.96 -9.89
N GLU A 42 5.04 17.72 -8.87
CA GLU A 42 5.92 18.20 -7.79
C GLU A 42 6.59 17.03 -7.04
N LEU A 43 5.81 16.01 -6.66
CA LEU A 43 6.35 14.81 -6.01
C LEU A 43 7.34 14.05 -6.91
N GLN A 44 7.10 14.04 -8.22
CA GLN A 44 8.01 13.42 -9.17
C GLN A 44 9.34 14.20 -9.28
N ILE A 45 9.31 15.54 -9.34
CA ILE A 45 10.51 16.36 -9.32
C ILE A 45 11.34 16.09 -8.07
N GLU A 46 10.70 16.14 -6.89
CA GLU A 46 11.37 15.90 -5.61
C GLU A 46 12.08 14.53 -5.58
N LYS A 47 11.43 13.51 -6.13
CA LYS A 47 11.99 12.17 -6.24
C LYS A 47 13.20 12.11 -7.21
N GLU A 48 13.12 12.78 -8.34
CA GLU A 48 14.23 12.81 -9.30
C GLU A 48 15.43 13.60 -8.75
N ASP A 49 15.19 14.69 -8.01
CA ASP A 49 16.22 15.44 -7.32
C ASP A 49 16.93 14.59 -6.28
N PHE A 50 16.17 13.88 -5.46
CA PHE A 50 16.73 12.94 -4.49
C PHE A 50 17.59 11.85 -5.15
N LYS A 51 17.11 11.26 -6.27
CA LYS A 51 17.90 10.28 -7.02
C LYS A 51 19.22 10.86 -7.55
N ARG A 52 19.22 12.14 -7.95
CA ARG A 52 20.44 12.83 -8.38
C ARG A 52 21.41 12.99 -7.21
N GLN A 53 20.93 13.42 -6.06
CA GLN A 53 21.75 13.55 -4.83
C GLN A 53 22.35 12.20 -4.40
N LEU A 54 21.56 11.11 -4.45
CA LEU A 54 22.09 9.78 -4.11
C LEU A 54 23.24 9.29 -5.00
N LYS A 55 23.32 9.75 -6.26
CA LYS A 55 24.43 9.39 -7.15
C LYS A 55 25.76 10.02 -6.74
N THR A 56 25.74 11.14 -6.04
CA THR A 56 26.96 11.84 -5.60
C THR A 56 27.54 11.27 -4.30
N LEU A 57 26.73 10.53 -3.52
CA LEU A 57 27.19 9.89 -2.29
C LEU A 57 28.08 8.69 -2.62
N GLN A 58 29.19 8.55 -1.89
CA GLN A 58 30.13 7.43 -2.02
C GLN A 58 29.92 6.37 -0.92
N ASP A 59 29.56 6.82 0.29
CA ASP A 59 29.37 5.92 1.44
C ASP A 59 28.07 5.11 1.32
N PRO A 60 28.13 3.77 1.28
CA PRO A 60 26.95 2.91 1.20
C PRO A 60 26.04 3.02 2.42
N LEU A 61 26.58 3.21 3.64
CA LEU A 61 25.79 3.30 4.87
C LEU A 61 25.01 4.61 4.92
N GLU A 62 25.65 5.72 4.56
CA GLU A 62 24.99 7.02 4.46
C GLU A 62 23.91 7.00 3.36
N LYS A 63 24.17 6.33 2.23
CA LYS A 63 23.18 6.10 1.17
C LYS A 63 21.94 5.39 1.69
N GLU A 64 22.10 4.28 2.41
CA GLU A 64 20.99 3.52 2.96
C GLU A 64 20.17 4.33 3.96
N LYS A 65 20.83 5.08 4.82
CA LYS A 65 20.20 5.99 5.78
C LYS A 65 19.36 7.05 5.08
N GLN A 66 19.92 7.76 4.10
CA GLN A 66 19.22 8.81 3.36
C GLN A 66 18.06 8.26 2.55
N ILE A 67 18.17 7.08 1.93
CA ILE A 67 17.07 6.39 1.27
C ILE A 67 15.92 6.11 2.27
N SER A 68 16.26 5.61 3.46
CA SER A 68 15.26 5.32 4.48
C SER A 68 14.52 6.57 4.98
N GLU A 69 15.26 7.65 5.21
CA GLU A 69 14.69 8.96 5.64
C GLU A 69 13.82 9.56 4.54
N PHE A 70 14.33 9.59 3.30
CA PHE A 70 13.55 10.10 2.17
C PHE A 70 12.23 9.35 1.98
N HIS A 71 12.26 8.01 2.04
CA HIS A 71 11.04 7.21 1.87
C HIS A 71 9.99 7.54 2.93
N LYS A 72 10.40 7.77 4.20
CA LYS A 72 9.48 8.16 5.28
C LYS A 72 8.86 9.53 5.02
N LEU A 73 9.69 10.52 4.66
CA LEU A 73 9.23 11.89 4.40
C LEU A 73 8.36 11.96 3.15
N PHE A 74 8.78 11.28 2.10
CA PHE A 74 8.05 11.22 0.83
C PHE A 74 6.69 10.55 1.00
N PHE A 75 6.64 9.40 1.70
CA PHE A 75 5.39 8.73 2.02
C PHE A 75 4.46 9.65 2.82
N LYS A 76 4.97 10.31 3.87
CA LYS A 76 4.17 11.25 4.66
C LYS A 76 3.57 12.37 3.80
N LYS A 77 4.36 12.98 2.92
CA LYS A 77 3.86 14.03 2.01
C LYS A 77 2.81 13.52 1.03
N TYR A 78 3.03 12.31 0.50
CA TYR A 78 2.09 11.65 -0.40
C TYR A 78 0.76 11.39 0.29
N ASP A 79 0.81 10.83 1.48
CA ASP A 79 -0.33 10.47 2.30
C ASP A 79 -1.09 11.70 2.82
N ASP A 80 -0.40 12.71 3.34
CA ASP A 80 -0.99 14.00 3.73
C ASP A 80 -1.72 14.68 2.55
N THR A 81 -1.35 14.36 1.31
CA THR A 81 -2.05 14.85 0.12
C THR A 81 -3.36 14.09 -0.12
N LEU A 82 -3.38 12.78 0.16
CA LEU A 82 -4.59 11.94 0.09
C LEU A 82 -5.59 12.30 1.20
N ASP A 83 -5.12 12.49 2.42
CA ASP A 83 -5.96 12.83 3.59
C ASP A 83 -6.68 14.18 3.43
N LYS A 84 -6.07 15.15 2.77
CA LYS A 84 -6.66 16.50 2.61
C LYS A 84 -7.92 16.54 1.75
N ILE A 85 -8.22 15.51 0.99
CA ILE A 85 -9.45 15.31 0.17
C ILE A 85 -9.99 16.61 -0.44
N ARG A 86 -9.10 17.41 -1.04
CA ARG A 86 -9.48 18.73 -1.59
C ARG A 86 -10.01 18.67 -3.01
N SER A 87 -9.77 17.55 -3.69
CA SER A 87 -10.14 17.36 -5.09
C SER A 87 -10.06 15.87 -5.47
N GLY A 88 -10.72 15.50 -6.56
CA GLY A 88 -10.75 14.13 -7.06
C GLY A 88 -11.88 13.28 -6.49
N PRO A 89 -11.98 12.04 -6.94
CA PRO A 89 -13.06 11.15 -6.54
C PRO A 89 -12.93 10.67 -5.09
N VAL A 90 -14.08 10.53 -4.45
CA VAL A 90 -14.25 9.98 -3.08
C VAL A 90 -15.23 8.79 -3.10
N TRP A 91 -15.19 7.99 -4.15
CA TRP A 91 -16.16 6.91 -4.38
C TRP A 91 -16.20 5.85 -3.28
N LEU A 92 -15.14 5.76 -2.47
CA LEU A 92 -15.11 4.83 -1.34
C LEU A 92 -15.91 5.34 -0.12
N GLN A 93 -16.49 6.55 -0.17
CA GLN A 93 -17.48 7.00 0.81
C GLN A 93 -18.83 6.29 0.64
N ASP A 94 -19.10 5.76 -0.55
CA ASP A 94 -20.30 4.95 -0.78
C ASP A 94 -20.17 3.64 0.01
N PRO A 95 -21.10 3.34 0.94
CA PRO A 95 -21.00 2.17 1.80
C PRO A 95 -21.03 0.85 1.00
N GLU A 96 -21.76 0.80 -0.11
CA GLU A 96 -21.82 -0.40 -0.95
C GLU A 96 -20.46 -0.66 -1.62
N ILE A 97 -19.81 0.39 -2.10
CA ILE A 97 -18.48 0.30 -2.71
C ILE A 97 -17.43 -0.06 -1.64
N ALA A 98 -17.46 0.61 -0.48
CA ALA A 98 -16.55 0.30 0.62
C ALA A 98 -16.70 -1.15 1.10
N LEU A 99 -17.94 -1.67 1.19
CA LEU A 99 -18.22 -3.05 1.53
C LEU A 99 -17.63 -4.04 0.51
N ILE A 100 -17.75 -3.75 -0.79
CA ILE A 100 -17.13 -4.57 -1.85
C ILE A 100 -15.61 -4.63 -1.67
N VAL A 101 -14.98 -3.49 -1.38
CA VAL A 101 -13.53 -3.43 -1.15
C VAL A 101 -13.15 -4.21 0.11
N SER A 102 -13.86 -3.99 1.23
CA SER A 102 -13.67 -4.71 2.49
C SER A 102 -13.78 -6.22 2.31
N ASN A 103 -14.84 -6.69 1.65
CA ASN A 103 -15.05 -8.11 1.37
C ASN A 103 -13.95 -8.69 0.47
N SER A 104 -13.49 -7.93 -0.54
CA SER A 104 -12.39 -8.36 -1.39
C SER A 104 -11.06 -8.49 -0.65
N ILE A 105 -10.78 -7.59 0.31
CA ILE A 105 -9.63 -7.69 1.19
C ILE A 105 -9.74 -8.93 2.08
N LYS A 106 -10.87 -9.13 2.75
CA LYS A 106 -11.09 -10.26 3.67
C LYS A 106 -11.12 -11.62 2.95
N HIS A 107 -11.50 -11.65 1.68
CA HIS A 107 -11.58 -12.89 0.89
C HIS A 107 -10.25 -13.67 0.82
N TYR A 108 -9.13 -12.96 0.84
CA TYR A 108 -7.80 -13.56 0.76
C TYR A 108 -7.18 -13.87 2.12
N ASP A 109 -7.81 -13.42 3.23
CA ASP A 109 -7.33 -13.68 4.58
C ASP A 109 -7.38 -15.18 4.91
N GLY A 110 -6.32 -15.68 5.54
CA GLY A 110 -6.15 -17.08 5.87
C GLY A 110 -5.74 -17.99 4.70
N THR A 111 -5.84 -17.53 3.45
CA THR A 111 -5.49 -18.32 2.25
C THR A 111 -4.24 -17.79 1.58
N VAL A 112 -4.30 -16.57 1.04
CA VAL A 112 -3.17 -15.93 0.33
C VAL A 112 -2.29 -15.16 1.30
N TYR A 113 -2.87 -14.53 2.31
CA TYR A 113 -2.16 -13.77 3.34
C TYR A 113 -2.86 -13.86 4.70
N GLY A 114 -2.14 -13.50 5.76
CA GLY A 114 -2.70 -13.19 7.07
C GLY A 114 -2.89 -11.69 7.19
N LEU A 115 -4.14 -11.24 7.22
CA LEU A 115 -4.53 -9.85 7.36
C LEU A 115 -4.29 -9.37 8.78
N LEU A 116 -3.64 -8.23 8.95
CA LEU A 116 -3.37 -7.64 10.28
C LEU A 116 -4.24 -6.41 10.54
N ALA A 117 -4.30 -5.48 9.58
CA ALA A 117 -5.13 -4.30 9.68
C ALA A 117 -5.43 -3.70 8.30
N TYR A 118 -6.53 -2.96 8.18
CA TYR A 118 -6.77 -2.04 7.08
C TYR A 118 -7.64 -0.86 7.51
N THR A 119 -7.61 0.19 6.73
CA THR A 119 -8.62 1.26 6.71
C THR A 119 -8.99 1.58 5.27
N ILE A 120 -10.29 1.77 5.00
CA ILE A 120 -10.78 2.25 3.71
C ILE A 120 -11.16 3.71 3.91
N MET A 121 -10.35 4.59 3.33
CA MET A 121 -10.55 6.03 3.33
C MET A 121 -11.39 6.44 2.11
N PRO A 122 -11.97 7.64 2.07
CA PRO A 122 -12.83 8.08 0.96
C PRO A 122 -12.22 7.93 -0.45
N ASN A 123 -10.91 7.99 -0.59
CA ASN A 123 -10.19 8.02 -1.87
C ASN A 123 -9.00 7.06 -1.96
N HIS A 124 -8.69 6.32 -0.90
CA HIS A 124 -7.58 5.36 -0.85
C HIS A 124 -7.80 4.28 0.22
N VAL A 125 -6.95 3.28 0.21
CA VAL A 125 -6.95 2.18 1.18
C VAL A 125 -5.54 1.98 1.72
N HIS A 126 -5.41 1.80 3.02
CA HIS A 126 -4.23 1.28 3.69
C HIS A 126 -4.50 -0.15 4.13
N GLN A 127 -3.55 -1.05 3.90
CA GLN A 127 -3.67 -2.45 4.28
C GLN A 127 -2.33 -2.97 4.80
N VAL A 128 -2.36 -3.76 5.89
CA VAL A 128 -1.20 -4.43 6.50
C VAL A 128 -1.45 -5.92 6.52
N PHE A 129 -0.54 -6.70 5.94
CA PHE A 129 -0.64 -8.16 5.87
C PHE A 129 0.74 -8.81 5.71
N HIS A 130 0.82 -10.10 5.98
CA HIS A 130 1.95 -10.96 5.62
C HIS A 130 1.46 -12.11 4.72
N LEU A 131 2.30 -12.59 3.81
CA LEU A 131 1.92 -13.71 2.95
C LEU A 131 1.76 -14.99 3.77
N SER A 132 0.76 -15.82 3.43
CA SER A 132 0.58 -17.12 4.07
C SER A 132 1.70 -18.09 3.67
N GLU A 133 2.01 -19.05 4.54
CA GLU A 133 3.04 -20.05 4.26
C GLU A 133 2.71 -20.87 3.01
N ASP A 134 1.43 -21.21 2.81
CA ASP A 134 1.01 -22.01 1.66
C ASP A 134 1.12 -21.22 0.36
N HIS A 135 0.77 -19.95 0.36
CA HIS A 135 0.97 -19.08 -0.79
C HIS A 135 2.47 -18.89 -1.10
N ILE A 136 3.32 -18.77 -0.07
CA ILE A 136 4.78 -18.74 -0.22
C ILE A 136 5.30 -20.01 -0.87
N LYS A 137 4.80 -21.20 -0.46
CA LYS A 137 5.14 -22.48 -1.09
C LYS A 137 4.74 -22.54 -2.56
N GLU A 138 3.53 -22.03 -2.89
CA GLU A 138 3.06 -21.96 -4.28
C GLU A 138 3.94 -21.05 -5.14
N ILE A 139 4.28 -19.85 -4.65
CA ILE A 139 5.20 -18.93 -5.34
C ILE A 139 6.54 -19.59 -5.61
N LYS A 140 7.12 -20.29 -4.61
CA LYS A 140 8.38 -21.01 -4.76
C LYS A 140 8.31 -22.12 -5.81
N LYS A 141 7.21 -22.88 -5.85
CA LYS A 141 6.97 -23.93 -6.86
C LYS A 141 6.76 -23.35 -8.27
N SER A 142 6.13 -22.19 -8.39
CA SER A 142 5.83 -21.56 -9.68
C SER A 142 7.06 -20.90 -10.33
N LYS A 143 8.13 -20.64 -9.59
CA LYS A 143 9.39 -20.06 -10.13
C LYS A 143 9.98 -20.89 -11.27
N ASP A 144 9.78 -22.21 -11.28
CA ASP A 144 10.25 -23.08 -12.37
C ASP A 144 9.44 -22.93 -13.67
N ARG A 145 8.21 -22.41 -13.60
CA ARG A 145 7.31 -22.22 -14.77
C ARG A 145 7.28 -20.79 -15.32
N TYR A 146 7.59 -19.78 -14.49
CA TYR A 146 7.46 -18.36 -14.86
C TYR A 146 8.75 -17.61 -14.57
N LYS A 147 9.72 -17.69 -15.49
CA LYS A 147 11.03 -17.02 -15.38
C LYS A 147 10.99 -15.49 -15.18
N ASN A 148 9.82 -14.83 -15.21
CA ASN A 148 9.77 -13.35 -15.24
C ASN A 148 8.58 -12.66 -14.52
N LYS A 149 7.75 -13.33 -13.69
CA LYS A 149 6.57 -12.64 -13.13
C LYS A 149 6.14 -13.21 -11.77
N SER A 150 6.80 -12.87 -10.71
CA SER A 150 6.16 -13.01 -9.41
C SER A 150 6.58 -11.90 -8.46
N TYR A 151 5.88 -10.80 -8.57
CA TYR A 151 5.79 -9.78 -7.52
C TYR A 151 4.52 -10.11 -6.71
N PRO A 152 4.63 -10.84 -5.59
CA PRO A 152 3.48 -11.44 -4.92
C PRO A 152 2.46 -10.39 -4.47
N VAL A 153 2.93 -9.28 -3.91
CA VAL A 153 2.05 -8.19 -3.46
C VAL A 153 1.35 -7.52 -4.64
N THR A 154 2.07 -7.30 -5.75
CA THR A 154 1.50 -6.71 -6.96
C THR A 154 0.38 -7.56 -7.54
N GLY A 155 0.56 -8.88 -7.62
CA GLY A 155 -0.46 -9.80 -8.12
C GLY A 155 -1.73 -9.82 -7.26
N ILE A 156 -1.56 -9.80 -5.93
CA ILE A 156 -2.67 -9.71 -4.97
C ILE A 156 -3.44 -8.40 -5.19
N LEU A 157 -2.73 -7.27 -5.21
CA LEU A 157 -3.37 -5.96 -5.40
C LEU A 157 -4.02 -5.81 -6.77
N GLU A 158 -3.44 -6.37 -7.84
CA GLU A 158 -4.07 -6.39 -9.16
C GLU A 158 -5.39 -7.16 -9.16
N SER A 159 -5.46 -8.29 -8.46
CA SER A 159 -6.70 -9.09 -8.31
C SER A 159 -7.78 -8.32 -7.55
N ILE A 160 -7.45 -7.74 -6.39
CA ILE A 160 -8.36 -6.90 -5.60
C ILE A 160 -8.84 -5.72 -6.43
N LYS A 161 -7.93 -4.96 -7.04
CA LYS A 161 -8.25 -3.79 -7.85
C LYS A 161 -9.13 -4.11 -9.05
N LYS A 162 -8.84 -5.20 -9.76
CA LYS A 162 -9.61 -5.61 -10.94
C LYS A 162 -11.05 -5.97 -10.59
N TYR A 163 -11.24 -6.75 -9.54
CA TYR A 163 -12.56 -7.17 -9.10
C TYR A 163 -13.38 -5.97 -8.59
N THR A 164 -12.82 -5.20 -7.65
CA THR A 164 -13.51 -4.07 -7.02
C THR A 164 -13.79 -2.94 -8.00
N ALA A 165 -12.87 -2.64 -8.93
CA ALA A 165 -13.08 -1.65 -9.98
C ALA A 165 -14.27 -1.98 -10.88
N ARG A 166 -14.42 -3.27 -11.28
CA ARG A 166 -15.55 -3.70 -12.09
C ARG A 166 -16.86 -3.48 -11.35
N ARG A 167 -16.95 -3.98 -10.11
CA ARG A 167 -18.18 -3.88 -9.29
C ARG A 167 -18.54 -2.43 -8.97
N ALA A 168 -17.55 -1.63 -8.57
CA ALA A 168 -17.77 -0.21 -8.25
C ALA A 168 -18.19 0.60 -9.49
N ASN A 169 -17.61 0.34 -10.67
CA ASN A 169 -18.02 1.00 -11.91
C ASN A 169 -19.46 0.62 -12.33
N GLU A 170 -19.92 -0.62 -12.02
CA GLU A 170 -21.31 -1.04 -12.22
C GLU A 170 -22.28 -0.22 -11.34
N ILE A 171 -21.96 -0.05 -10.04
CA ILE A 171 -22.76 0.76 -9.09
C ILE A 171 -22.81 2.23 -9.51
N LEU A 172 -21.66 2.78 -9.90
CA LEU A 172 -21.54 4.20 -10.27
C LEU A 172 -22.04 4.51 -11.69
N ASP A 173 -22.55 3.51 -12.41
CA ASP A 173 -22.92 3.61 -13.84
C ASP A 173 -21.87 4.34 -14.68
N ARG A 174 -20.60 3.95 -14.50
CA ARG A 174 -19.46 4.60 -15.16
C ARG A 174 -18.50 3.61 -15.81
N ARG A 175 -17.66 4.12 -16.70
CA ARG A 175 -16.56 3.38 -17.32
C ARG A 175 -15.23 4.09 -17.07
N GLY A 176 -14.13 3.35 -17.25
CA GLY A 176 -12.77 3.89 -17.12
C GLY A 176 -12.05 3.46 -15.83
N GLY A 177 -10.93 4.07 -15.55
CA GLY A 177 -10.09 3.75 -14.40
C GLY A 177 -10.79 4.05 -13.08
N PHE A 178 -10.83 3.07 -12.18
CA PHE A 178 -11.30 3.24 -10.81
C PHE A 178 -10.12 3.43 -9.86
N TRP A 179 -9.14 2.53 -9.92
CA TRP A 179 -7.92 2.61 -9.14
C TRP A 179 -6.77 3.20 -9.96
N GLU A 180 -5.91 3.95 -9.29
CA GLU A 180 -4.60 4.27 -9.83
C GLU A 180 -3.80 2.98 -10.07
N ARG A 181 -3.04 2.96 -11.16
CA ARG A 181 -2.27 1.78 -11.54
C ARG A 181 -1.22 1.42 -10.50
N GLU A 182 -0.48 2.42 -10.02
CA GLU A 182 0.56 2.23 -9.01
C GLU A 182 -0.02 2.14 -7.60
N SER A 183 0.66 1.39 -6.75
CA SER A 183 0.44 1.29 -5.32
C SER A 183 1.75 1.58 -4.62
N TYR A 184 1.67 2.13 -3.42
CA TYR A 184 2.82 2.19 -2.52
C TYR A 184 2.88 0.89 -1.73
N ASP A 185 4.05 0.27 -1.66
CA ASP A 185 4.32 -0.88 -0.82
C ASP A 185 5.58 -0.64 0.02
N HIS A 186 5.51 -1.04 1.28
CA HIS A 186 6.59 -0.90 2.25
C HIS A 186 6.74 -2.18 3.05
N VAL A 187 7.98 -2.69 3.13
CA VAL A 187 8.33 -3.85 3.96
C VAL A 187 8.47 -3.42 5.41
N VAL A 188 7.70 -4.05 6.29
CA VAL A 188 7.77 -3.84 7.73
C VAL A 188 8.94 -4.63 8.31
N ARG A 189 9.92 -3.93 8.89
CA ARG A 189 11.23 -4.53 9.25
C ARG A 189 11.25 -5.21 10.63
N ASN A 190 10.39 -4.81 11.56
CA ASN A 190 10.37 -5.34 12.93
C ASN A 190 9.03 -5.06 13.63
N ASN A 191 8.80 -5.72 14.76
CA ASN A 191 7.55 -5.60 15.53
C ASN A 191 7.26 -4.18 16.01
N LYS A 192 8.27 -3.40 16.41
CA LYS A 192 8.09 -2.00 16.81
C LYS A 192 7.57 -1.14 15.67
N SER A 193 8.09 -1.36 14.46
CA SER A 193 7.60 -0.70 13.24
C SER A 193 6.21 -1.18 12.88
N LEU A 194 5.90 -2.46 13.06
CA LEU A 194 4.59 -3.04 12.78
C LEU A 194 3.50 -2.39 13.65
N VAL A 195 3.70 -2.35 14.97
CA VAL A 195 2.75 -1.71 15.90
C VAL A 195 2.52 -0.23 15.53
N ARG A 196 3.58 0.50 15.21
CA ARG A 196 3.47 1.90 14.79
C ARG A 196 2.68 2.06 13.48
N ILE A 197 2.89 1.17 12.51
CA ILE A 197 2.17 1.19 11.23
C ILE A 197 0.71 0.83 11.42
N VAL A 198 0.39 -0.18 12.22
CA VAL A 198 -1.01 -0.55 12.51
C VAL A 198 -1.73 0.61 13.21
N LYS A 199 -1.12 1.21 14.24
CA LYS A 199 -1.67 2.42 14.89
C LYS A 199 -1.89 3.55 13.88
N TYR A 200 -0.94 3.79 12.99
CA TYR A 200 -1.05 4.78 11.94
C TYR A 200 -2.25 4.49 11.02
N VAL A 201 -2.41 3.25 10.55
CA VAL A 201 -3.52 2.84 9.68
C VAL A 201 -4.87 3.09 10.35
N LEU A 202 -5.04 2.67 11.60
CA LEU A 202 -6.29 2.82 12.34
C LEU A 202 -6.62 4.28 12.69
N ASN A 203 -5.60 5.11 12.95
CA ASN A 203 -5.77 6.53 13.25
C ASN A 203 -5.91 7.42 12.01
N ASN A 204 -5.79 6.87 10.80
CA ASN A 204 -5.87 7.65 9.57
C ASN A 204 -7.20 8.43 9.44
N PRO A 205 -8.40 7.83 9.72
CA PRO A 205 -9.67 8.56 9.70
C PRO A 205 -9.74 9.72 10.72
N VAL A 206 -9.15 9.53 11.90
CA VAL A 206 -9.07 10.60 12.93
C VAL A 206 -8.17 11.73 12.45
N LYS A 207 -7.00 11.40 11.92
CA LYS A 207 -6.07 12.39 11.33
C LYS A 207 -6.70 13.19 10.18
N ALA A 208 -7.56 12.55 9.39
CA ALA A 208 -8.30 13.19 8.30
C ALA A 208 -9.53 14.00 8.80
N GLY A 209 -9.87 13.96 10.09
CA GLY A 209 -11.00 14.65 10.68
C GLY A 209 -12.36 14.04 10.30
N LEU A 210 -12.40 12.76 9.97
CA LEU A 210 -13.62 12.06 9.60
C LEU A 210 -14.39 11.51 10.82
N VAL A 211 -13.67 11.18 11.88
CA VAL A 211 -14.18 10.71 13.17
C VAL A 211 -13.29 11.21 14.30
N GLU A 212 -13.75 11.15 15.55
CA GLU A 212 -12.95 11.53 16.72
C GLU A 212 -12.10 10.38 17.25
N LEU A 213 -12.60 9.14 17.18
CA LEU A 213 -11.93 7.93 17.64
C LEU A 213 -11.82 6.90 16.50
N PRO A 214 -10.73 6.12 16.44
CA PRO A 214 -10.54 5.10 15.39
C PRO A 214 -11.64 4.04 15.35
N GLU A 215 -12.27 3.74 16.49
CA GLU A 215 -13.33 2.74 16.66
C GLU A 215 -14.65 3.19 16.01
N GLU A 216 -14.84 4.47 15.80
CA GLU A 216 -16.03 5.05 15.16
C GLU A 216 -15.99 4.90 13.64
N TRP A 217 -14.82 4.58 13.07
CA TRP A 217 -14.70 4.40 11.64
C TRP A 217 -15.07 2.97 11.22
N GLU A 218 -16.24 2.81 10.63
CA GLU A 218 -16.81 1.52 10.23
C GLU A 218 -15.87 0.71 9.32
N TRP A 219 -15.04 1.37 8.53
CA TRP A 219 -14.14 0.75 7.57
C TRP A 219 -12.72 0.50 8.10
N ASN A 220 -12.54 0.57 9.41
CA ASN A 220 -11.35 0.11 10.11
C ASN A 220 -11.46 -1.39 10.44
N TYR A 221 -10.36 -2.10 10.27
CA TYR A 221 -10.19 -3.47 10.72
C TYR A 221 -8.83 -3.63 11.39
N CYS A 222 -8.82 -4.32 12.52
CA CYS A 222 -7.60 -4.78 13.17
C CYS A 222 -7.83 -6.20 13.69
N LYS A 223 -6.87 -7.10 13.44
CA LYS A 223 -6.89 -8.46 13.98
C LYS A 223 -6.88 -8.41 15.50
N GLU A 224 -7.71 -9.24 16.14
CA GLU A 224 -7.99 -9.17 17.57
C GLU A 224 -6.74 -9.32 18.44
N ASP A 225 -5.87 -10.29 18.12
CA ASP A 225 -4.59 -10.51 18.81
C ASP A 225 -3.67 -9.28 18.78
N PHE A 226 -3.84 -8.40 17.78
CA PHE A 226 -3.07 -7.15 17.64
C PHE A 226 -3.69 -6.00 18.43
N ARG A 227 -5.01 -5.97 18.59
CA ARG A 227 -5.73 -4.96 19.40
C ARG A 227 -5.35 -5.03 20.87
N LEU A 228 -5.21 -6.25 21.40
CA LEU A 228 -4.89 -6.48 22.83
C LEU A 228 -3.46 -6.09 23.21
N ASN A 229 -2.57 -5.94 22.23
CA ASN A 229 -1.15 -5.63 22.42
C ASN A 229 -0.76 -4.18 22.02
N MET A 230 -1.72 -3.33 21.74
CA MET A 230 -1.52 -1.90 21.40
C MET A 230 -1.79 -0.97 22.58
#